data_669ec69e96722a42d8637b9afcc68bd1
#
_entry.id   669ec69e96722a42d8637b9afcc68bd1
#
_cell.length_a   1.000
_cell.length_b   1.000
_cell.length_c   1.000
_cell.angle_alpha   90.00
_cell.angle_beta   90.00
_cell.angle_gamma   90.00
#
_symmetry.space_group_name_H-M   'P 1'
#
loop_
_entity.id
_entity.type
_entity.pdbx_description
1 polymer ?
#
loop_
_entity_poly.entity_id
_entity_poly.type
_entity_poly.pdbx_seq_one_letter_code
_entity_poly.pdbx_strand_id
1 'polypeptide(L)'
;MRYLLGFLAALVLLAGCGKSESTEDVGWPHWGNVAENTHFADLDQVNRGNVADLEVAWTRSGEPGQNAWETFPIVVGRTMYYDTGLGKVFAVDAATGKVRWTYAAPVDFLAGPQLQLSEPVNRGVTYGAGRIYLTTADDQLIALDATTGKPVWKTRVVDPERGNTMNSPGAFWNGELIVGGPAGDAGLRGFVAAYDATTGKQLWRTFMVPPPGKGWNRARGTHGGGHVWMPPVVDPHSGTAYVATGNPTPGFTDVARGGCNPLADAIVALDAKTGRIEWAHTLFCRDSWDYDTVQAPMVLDVAQGAEDVRAVGTGSKSGYYALFGARDGRPISRSSFITRYSRPHRRPTPRGVVVCPGIFGGIEYGPAALGAKGESLYIAGNQMCMRYKLDSKAELEAHAPGEDDLGGSAEQVGTATGVLAALDPATGTLRWRVSLPRPSNGGVLATAGGVVLAGDDDGYLYAFDDRSGKVLWRYDLRRRVGSAPIAYEVDGVEYVALAAGGSLVEARGTAPDRPARLFVFRLGG
;
A
#
# COMPACT_ATOMS: atom_id res chain seq x y z
N MET A 1 -7.08 92.34 2.86
CA MET A 1 -7.46 90.97 2.45
C MET A 1 -6.27 90.06 2.75
N ARG A 2 -6.33 89.37 3.87
CA ARG A 2 -5.29 88.41 4.30
C ARG A 2 -5.96 87.03 4.50
N TYR A 3 -5.53 86.03 3.74
CA TYR A 3 -5.98 84.65 3.89
C TYR A 3 -5.11 83.95 4.93
N LEU A 4 -5.74 83.44 6.00
CA LEU A 4 -5.15 82.51 6.95
C LEU A 4 -5.33 81.12 6.41
N LEU A 5 -4.22 80.41 6.19
CA LEU A 5 -4.21 78.95 5.95
C LEU A 5 -4.05 78.24 7.29
N GLY A 6 -5.05 77.47 7.68
CA GLY A 6 -4.98 76.58 8.82
C GLY A 6 -4.42 75.23 8.38
N PHE A 7 -3.34 74.74 9.00
CA PHE A 7 -2.80 73.42 8.86
C PHE A 7 -3.56 72.50 9.83
N LEU A 8 -4.29 71.55 9.28
CA LEU A 8 -4.79 70.35 10.01
C LEU A 8 -3.73 69.25 9.95
N ALA A 9 -3.13 68.91 11.08
CA ALA A 9 -2.28 67.74 11.23
C ALA A 9 -3.19 66.51 11.44
N ALA A 10 -3.25 65.61 10.45
CA ALA A 10 -3.89 64.30 10.56
C ALA A 10 -2.92 63.30 11.22
N LEU A 11 -3.23 62.86 12.43
CA LEU A 11 -2.57 61.74 13.09
C LEU A 11 -3.04 60.44 12.43
N VAL A 12 -2.18 59.79 11.63
CA VAL A 12 -2.41 58.46 11.13
C VAL A 12 -2.01 57.46 12.21
N LEU A 13 -3.00 56.88 12.89
CA LEU A 13 -2.84 55.71 13.74
C LEU A 13 -2.64 54.48 12.81
N LEU A 14 -1.41 54.03 12.69
CA LEU A 14 -1.09 52.72 12.12
C LEU A 14 -1.56 51.63 13.11
N ALA A 15 -2.80 51.16 12.93
CA ALA A 15 -3.24 49.92 13.52
C ALA A 15 -2.56 48.78 12.74
N GLY A 16 -1.49 48.21 13.30
CA GLY A 16 -0.89 46.99 12.83
C GLY A 16 -1.89 45.82 13.02
N CYS A 17 -2.67 45.51 11.99
CA CYS A 17 -3.32 44.19 11.87
C CYS A 17 -2.21 43.19 11.61
N GLY A 18 -1.70 42.58 12.65
CA GLY A 18 -1.05 41.28 12.54
C GLY A 18 -2.10 40.29 12.02
N LYS A 19 -2.10 40.01 10.73
CA LYS A 19 -2.72 38.79 10.24
C LYS A 19 -1.96 37.64 10.87
N SER A 20 -2.56 36.94 11.83
CA SER A 20 -2.20 35.58 12.10
C SER A 20 -2.55 34.83 10.78
N GLU A 21 -1.56 34.51 10.00
CA GLU A 21 -1.74 33.45 8.99
C GLU A 21 -2.13 32.21 9.78
N SER A 22 -3.41 31.85 9.75
CA SER A 22 -3.83 30.53 10.13
C SER A 22 -3.23 29.63 9.07
N THR A 23 -2.12 28.96 9.40
CA THR A 23 -1.62 27.84 8.60
C THR A 23 -2.75 26.82 8.54
N GLU A 24 -3.28 26.57 7.33
CA GLU A 24 -4.24 25.48 7.15
C GLU A 24 -3.53 24.17 7.47
N ASP A 25 -4.16 23.32 8.27
CA ASP A 25 -3.64 21.98 8.58
C ASP A 25 -3.36 21.21 7.28
N VAL A 26 -2.16 20.63 7.13
CA VAL A 26 -1.80 19.80 5.97
C VAL A 26 -2.09 18.34 6.32
N GLY A 27 -3.11 17.77 5.71
CA GLY A 27 -3.56 16.41 5.97
C GLY A 27 -2.76 15.36 5.20
N TRP A 28 -3.18 14.10 5.39
CA TRP A 28 -2.82 12.91 4.62
C TRP A 28 -4.12 12.18 4.24
N PRO A 29 -4.93 12.75 3.32
CA PRO A 29 -6.33 12.33 3.14
C PRO A 29 -6.53 11.04 2.36
N HIS A 30 -5.54 10.58 1.63
CA HIS A 30 -5.54 9.33 0.87
C HIS A 30 -4.51 8.35 1.41
N TRP A 31 -4.61 7.10 1.02
CA TRP A 31 -3.69 6.03 1.42
C TRP A 31 -2.22 6.38 1.13
N GLY A 32 -1.93 6.99 -0.01
CA GLY A 32 -0.61 7.47 -0.40
C GLY A 32 -0.48 8.99 -0.42
N ASN A 33 -1.18 9.72 0.46
CA ASN A 33 -1.30 11.16 0.59
C ASN A 33 -2.23 11.78 -0.46
N VAL A 34 -1.93 11.64 -1.73
CA VAL A 34 -2.71 12.16 -2.86
C VAL A 34 -3.36 11.03 -3.64
N ALA A 35 -4.32 11.34 -4.51
CA ALA A 35 -5.00 10.35 -5.33
C ALA A 35 -4.04 9.54 -6.22
N GLU A 36 -2.92 10.14 -6.62
CA GLU A 36 -1.85 9.54 -7.41
C GLU A 36 -0.98 8.55 -6.64
N ASN A 37 -1.15 8.44 -5.32
CA ASN A 37 -0.43 7.48 -4.46
C ASN A 37 1.09 7.71 -4.41
N THR A 38 1.53 8.95 -4.24
CA THR A 38 2.96 9.30 -4.32
C THR A 38 3.76 9.04 -3.05
N HIS A 39 3.13 8.86 -1.91
CA HIS A 39 3.79 8.76 -0.59
C HIS A 39 4.83 9.84 -0.33
N PHE A 40 4.56 11.02 -0.86
CA PHE A 40 5.35 12.23 -0.68
C PHE A 40 4.59 13.24 0.18
N ALA A 41 5.26 13.84 1.16
CA ALA A 41 4.76 14.95 1.97
C ALA A 41 5.49 16.23 1.56
N ASP A 42 4.74 17.25 1.16
CA ASP A 42 5.28 18.59 0.88
C ASP A 42 5.43 19.39 2.20
N LEU A 43 6.17 18.79 3.14
CA LEU A 43 6.48 19.31 4.47
C LEU A 43 7.99 19.30 4.67
N ASP A 44 8.55 20.33 5.32
CA ASP A 44 9.99 20.53 5.46
C ASP A 44 10.44 20.98 6.87
N GLN A 45 9.52 21.06 7.83
CA GLN A 45 9.90 21.33 9.23
C GLN A 45 10.84 20.23 9.73
N VAL A 46 10.50 18.95 9.47
CA VAL A 46 11.41 17.81 9.67
C VAL A 46 12.31 17.68 8.45
N ASN A 47 13.59 17.96 8.64
CA ASN A 47 14.55 17.99 7.53
C ASN A 47 15.88 17.33 7.90
N ARG A 48 16.82 17.29 6.94
CA ARG A 48 18.15 16.66 7.14
C ARG A 48 18.92 17.17 8.34
N GLY A 49 18.71 18.44 8.73
CA GLY A 49 19.45 19.09 9.80
C GLY A 49 18.92 18.82 11.21
N ASN A 50 17.64 18.44 11.33
CA ASN A 50 16.97 18.32 12.63
C ASN A 50 16.20 17.01 12.84
N VAL A 51 16.18 16.11 11.86
CA VAL A 51 15.47 14.83 12.00
C VAL A 51 15.96 13.97 13.17
N ALA A 52 17.17 14.22 13.65
CA ALA A 52 17.72 13.59 14.84
C ALA A 52 17.01 13.99 16.14
N ASP A 53 16.30 15.10 16.13
CA ASP A 53 15.56 15.65 17.27
C ASP A 53 14.10 15.15 17.31
N LEU A 54 13.71 14.22 16.45
CA LEU A 54 12.40 13.59 16.50
C LEU A 54 12.18 12.83 17.81
N GLU A 55 11.11 13.16 18.50
CA GLU A 55 10.66 12.49 19.71
C GLU A 55 9.22 11.98 19.57
N VAL A 56 8.86 11.00 20.39
CA VAL A 56 7.48 10.46 20.41
C VAL A 56 6.54 11.50 21.04
N ALA A 57 5.63 12.02 20.25
CA ALA A 57 4.57 12.91 20.72
C ALA A 57 3.50 12.15 21.48
N TRP A 58 3.03 11.04 20.91
CA TRP A 58 2.06 10.14 21.54
C TRP A 58 2.06 8.76 20.91
N THR A 59 1.47 7.78 21.59
CA THR A 59 1.31 6.41 21.07
C THR A 59 -0.07 5.85 21.42
N ARG A 60 -0.52 4.86 20.63
CA ARG A 60 -1.71 4.07 20.96
C ARG A 60 -1.43 2.59 20.73
N SER A 61 -1.86 1.75 21.67
CA SER A 61 -1.79 0.30 21.50
C SER A 61 -2.83 -0.18 20.50
N GLY A 62 -2.49 -1.20 19.73
CA GLY A 62 -3.44 -2.00 18.96
C GLY A 62 -4.40 -2.78 19.86
N GLU A 63 -5.27 -3.55 19.24
CA GLU A 63 -6.24 -4.39 19.94
C GLU A 63 -5.55 -5.58 20.61
N PRO A 64 -6.10 -6.08 21.75
CA PRO A 64 -5.63 -7.32 22.35
C PRO A 64 -5.68 -8.47 21.34
N GLY A 65 -4.60 -9.23 21.24
CA GLY A 65 -4.47 -10.34 20.30
C GLY A 65 -4.07 -9.92 18.87
N GLN A 66 -3.98 -8.62 18.57
CA GLN A 66 -3.46 -8.14 17.30
C GLN A 66 -1.93 -8.07 17.34
N ASN A 67 -1.29 -8.94 16.60
CA ASN A 67 0.18 -9.00 16.48
C ASN A 67 0.67 -8.34 15.20
N ALA A 68 0.05 -8.62 14.05
CA ALA A 68 0.34 -7.95 12.79
C ALA A 68 -0.52 -6.69 12.65
N TRP A 69 0.10 -5.60 12.20
CA TRP A 69 -0.62 -4.35 11.94
C TRP A 69 -0.05 -3.64 10.71
N GLU A 70 -0.79 -3.74 9.62
CA GLU A 70 -0.42 -3.19 8.32
C GLU A 70 -1.23 -1.94 7.94
N THR A 71 -1.93 -1.32 8.91
CA THR A 71 -2.75 -0.14 8.64
C THR A 71 -1.91 1.07 8.24
N PHE A 72 -2.35 1.78 7.22
CA PHE A 72 -1.84 3.08 6.81
C PHE A 72 -2.83 4.13 7.28
N PRO A 73 -2.50 4.92 8.30
CA PRO A 73 -3.38 5.96 8.78
C PRO A 73 -3.62 7.02 7.72
N ILE A 74 -4.82 7.63 7.73
CA ILE A 74 -5.11 8.84 6.95
C ILE A 74 -5.46 9.98 7.90
N VAL A 75 -5.17 11.22 7.49
CA VAL A 75 -5.44 12.43 8.27
C VAL A 75 -6.25 13.40 7.43
N VAL A 76 -7.44 13.74 7.90
CA VAL A 76 -8.35 14.69 7.25
C VAL A 76 -8.64 15.83 8.22
N GLY A 77 -8.15 17.02 7.92
CA GLY A 77 -8.08 18.11 8.88
C GLY A 77 -7.39 17.63 10.15
N ARG A 78 -7.99 17.88 11.30
CA ARG A 78 -7.44 17.50 12.61
C ARG A 78 -7.79 16.06 13.03
N THR A 79 -8.31 15.19 12.17
CA THR A 79 -8.71 13.85 12.55
C THR A 79 -7.88 12.80 11.83
N MET A 80 -7.21 11.94 12.59
CA MET A 80 -6.56 10.75 12.07
C MET A 80 -7.53 9.56 12.15
N TYR A 81 -7.64 8.81 11.06
CA TYR A 81 -8.42 7.57 10.95
C TYR A 81 -7.48 6.40 10.65
N TYR A 82 -7.69 5.30 11.32
CA TYR A 82 -6.98 4.05 11.09
C TYR A 82 -7.84 2.88 11.56
N ASP A 83 -7.51 1.70 11.08
CA ASP A 83 -8.24 0.48 11.40
C ASP A 83 -7.34 -0.59 12.04
N THR A 84 -7.95 -1.70 12.39
CA THR A 84 -7.29 -2.92 12.82
C THR A 84 -7.73 -4.06 11.91
N GLY A 85 -6.89 -5.09 11.76
CA GLY A 85 -7.26 -6.31 11.04
C GLY A 85 -8.52 -6.99 11.60
N LEU A 86 -8.86 -6.67 12.85
CA LEU A 86 -10.05 -7.18 13.53
C LEU A 86 -11.33 -6.39 13.21
N GLY A 87 -11.29 -5.47 12.23
CA GLY A 87 -12.47 -4.72 11.78
C GLY A 87 -12.86 -3.53 12.67
N LYS A 88 -11.97 -3.04 13.52
CA LYS A 88 -12.21 -1.85 14.33
C LYS A 88 -11.59 -0.62 13.69
N VAL A 89 -12.36 0.47 13.63
CA VAL A 89 -11.91 1.78 13.14
C VAL A 89 -11.84 2.76 14.30
N PHE A 90 -10.78 3.56 14.30
CA PHE A 90 -10.58 4.65 15.24
C PHE A 90 -10.55 5.98 14.50
N ALA A 91 -11.21 6.98 15.06
CA ALA A 91 -10.98 8.38 14.76
C ALA A 91 -10.40 9.04 16.00
N VAL A 92 -9.23 9.63 15.85
CA VAL A 92 -8.53 10.29 16.95
C VAL A 92 -8.14 11.71 16.56
N ASP A 93 -7.95 12.58 17.56
CA ASP A 93 -7.29 13.86 17.34
C ASP A 93 -5.84 13.63 16.93
N ALA A 94 -5.44 14.14 15.78
CA ALA A 94 -4.14 13.82 15.17
C ALA A 94 -2.96 14.38 15.97
N ALA A 95 -3.14 15.49 16.69
CA ALA A 95 -2.07 16.10 17.50
C ALA A 95 -1.89 15.40 18.86
N THR A 96 -2.94 14.79 19.43
CA THR A 96 -2.95 14.32 20.82
C THR A 96 -3.23 12.84 20.97
N GLY A 97 -3.70 12.17 19.93
CA GLY A 97 -4.14 10.77 19.99
C GLY A 97 -5.44 10.56 20.77
N LYS A 98 -6.14 11.63 21.22
CA LYS A 98 -7.40 11.50 21.96
C LYS A 98 -8.49 10.95 21.05
N VAL A 99 -9.14 9.86 21.47
CA VAL A 99 -10.23 9.23 20.73
C VAL A 99 -11.42 10.18 20.60
N ARG A 100 -11.89 10.37 19.38
CA ARG A 100 -13.14 11.07 19.05
C ARG A 100 -14.29 10.09 18.96
N TRP A 101 -14.10 8.99 18.25
CA TRP A 101 -15.03 7.87 18.18
C TRP A 101 -14.31 6.56 17.80
N THR A 102 -14.98 5.45 18.02
CA THR A 102 -14.57 4.13 17.55
C THR A 102 -15.78 3.41 16.97
N TYR A 103 -15.54 2.59 15.96
CA TYR A 103 -16.51 1.67 15.40
C TYR A 103 -15.91 0.27 15.35
N ALA A 104 -16.66 -0.75 15.73
CA ALA A 104 -16.25 -2.16 15.62
C ALA A 104 -17.24 -2.87 14.69
N ALA A 105 -16.74 -3.32 13.55
CA ALA A 105 -17.51 -4.16 12.65
C ALA A 105 -17.72 -5.55 13.30
N PRO A 106 -18.90 -6.13 13.20
CA PRO A 106 -19.15 -7.51 13.64
C PRO A 106 -18.57 -8.48 12.58
N VAL A 107 -17.24 -8.66 12.57
CA VAL A 107 -16.56 -9.56 11.63
C VAL A 107 -16.69 -10.99 12.11
N ASP A 108 -17.17 -11.87 11.23
CA ASP A 108 -17.22 -13.31 11.51
C ASP A 108 -15.93 -13.99 10.99
N PHE A 109 -14.95 -14.15 11.88
CA PHE A 109 -13.68 -14.82 11.55
C PHE A 109 -13.81 -16.34 11.34
N LEU A 110 -14.99 -16.92 11.54
CA LEU A 110 -15.26 -18.33 11.28
C LEU A 110 -16.02 -18.55 9.96
N ALA A 111 -16.38 -17.48 9.28
CA ALA A 111 -17.22 -17.53 8.08
C ALA A 111 -16.56 -18.25 6.88
N GLY A 112 -15.24 -18.40 6.87
CA GLY A 112 -14.57 -19.05 5.75
C GLY A 112 -13.20 -19.62 6.10
N PRO A 113 -12.68 -20.56 5.28
CA PRO A 113 -11.42 -21.26 5.56
C PRO A 113 -10.21 -20.31 5.60
N GLN A 114 -10.15 -19.30 4.75
CA GLN A 114 -9.02 -18.36 4.73
C GLN A 114 -8.96 -17.49 6.00
N LEU A 115 -10.09 -17.16 6.60
CA LEU A 115 -10.16 -16.38 7.84
C LEU A 115 -9.64 -17.15 9.06
N GLN A 116 -9.66 -18.49 8.99
CA GLN A 116 -9.19 -19.35 10.07
C GLN A 116 -7.68 -19.66 9.98
N LEU A 117 -7.08 -19.45 8.79
CA LEU A 117 -5.70 -19.86 8.51
C LEU A 117 -4.67 -18.72 8.65
N SER A 118 -5.10 -17.46 8.64
CA SER A 118 -4.20 -16.32 8.64
C SER A 118 -4.53 -15.32 9.75
N GLU A 119 -3.51 -14.65 10.27
CA GLU A 119 -3.72 -13.51 11.15
C GLU A 119 -4.42 -12.38 10.36
N PRO A 120 -5.56 -11.86 10.86
CA PRO A 120 -6.31 -10.85 10.13
C PRO A 120 -5.55 -9.54 10.08
N VAL A 121 -5.32 -9.05 8.86
CA VAL A 121 -4.73 -7.73 8.59
C VAL A 121 -5.68 -6.90 7.74
N ASN A 122 -5.60 -5.59 7.88
CA ASN A 122 -6.16 -4.64 6.94
C ASN A 122 -5.19 -3.47 6.77
N ARG A 123 -5.18 -2.86 5.58
CA ARG A 123 -4.20 -1.84 5.20
C ARG A 123 -4.74 -0.43 5.26
N GLY A 124 -5.83 -0.21 5.99
CA GLY A 124 -6.36 1.12 6.25
C GLY A 124 -7.79 1.32 5.78
N VAL A 125 -8.22 2.55 5.84
CA VAL A 125 -9.57 3.01 5.46
C VAL A 125 -9.49 4.02 4.33
N THR A 126 -10.62 4.22 3.64
CA THR A 126 -10.75 5.26 2.60
C THR A 126 -11.61 6.39 3.12
N TYR A 127 -11.24 7.64 2.83
CA TYR A 127 -12.07 8.82 3.06
C TYR A 127 -12.64 9.34 1.74
N GLY A 128 -13.89 9.77 1.75
CA GLY A 128 -14.52 10.45 0.63
C GLY A 128 -15.92 10.94 0.97
N ALA A 129 -16.28 12.12 0.50
CA ALA A 129 -17.61 12.74 0.69
C ALA A 129 -18.12 12.72 2.15
N GLY A 130 -17.23 13.01 3.12
CA GLY A 130 -17.58 13.04 4.54
C GLY A 130 -17.81 11.66 5.17
N ARG A 131 -17.32 10.60 4.55
CA ARG A 131 -17.47 9.22 5.02
C ARG A 131 -16.11 8.51 5.11
N ILE A 132 -16.06 7.53 6.00
CA ILE A 132 -14.99 6.54 6.08
C ILE A 132 -15.53 5.22 5.55
N TYR A 133 -14.81 4.61 4.62
CA TYR A 133 -15.14 3.30 4.05
C TYR A 133 -14.14 2.27 4.56
N LEU A 134 -14.68 1.19 5.10
CA LEU A 134 -13.94 0.05 5.62
C LEU A 134 -14.29 -1.20 4.81
N THR A 135 -13.26 -1.94 4.39
CA THR A 135 -13.37 -3.33 3.95
C THR A 135 -13.10 -4.24 5.15
N THR A 136 -13.80 -5.34 5.28
CA THR A 136 -13.58 -6.30 6.37
C THR A 136 -13.12 -7.65 5.84
N ALA A 137 -12.44 -8.42 6.70
CA ALA A 137 -11.92 -9.73 6.34
C ALA A 137 -13.03 -10.72 5.93
N ASP A 138 -14.25 -10.56 6.42
CA ASP A 138 -15.45 -11.32 6.03
C ASP A 138 -16.21 -10.68 4.84
N ASP A 139 -15.50 -9.96 3.97
CA ASP A 139 -15.98 -9.43 2.69
C ASP A 139 -17.13 -8.42 2.76
N GLN A 140 -17.16 -7.61 3.79
CA GLN A 140 -18.10 -6.51 3.87
C GLN A 140 -17.43 -5.18 3.50
N LEU A 141 -18.20 -4.33 2.86
CA LEU A 141 -17.90 -2.93 2.62
C LEU A 141 -18.83 -2.09 3.45
N ILE A 142 -18.30 -1.25 4.33
CA ILE A 142 -19.06 -0.48 5.31
C ILE A 142 -18.74 1.00 5.16
N ALA A 143 -19.75 1.85 5.04
CA ALA A 143 -19.60 3.29 5.10
C ALA A 143 -20.00 3.81 6.48
N LEU A 144 -19.11 4.61 7.07
CA LEU A 144 -19.32 5.30 8.34
C LEU A 144 -19.38 6.81 8.10
N ASP A 145 -20.20 7.52 8.83
CA ASP A 145 -20.12 8.98 8.91
C ASP A 145 -18.78 9.37 9.56
N ALA A 146 -17.98 10.17 8.87
CA ALA A 146 -16.62 10.49 9.32
C ALA A 146 -16.57 11.28 10.64
N THR A 147 -17.63 12.06 10.95
CA THR A 147 -17.70 12.87 12.15
C THR A 147 -18.10 12.06 13.38
N THR A 148 -19.02 11.12 13.21
CA THR A 148 -19.68 10.42 14.32
C THR A 148 -19.32 8.94 14.44
N GLY A 149 -18.74 8.32 13.39
CA GLY A 149 -18.46 6.89 13.33
C GLY A 149 -19.71 6.01 13.18
N LYS A 150 -20.90 6.60 13.00
CA LYS A 150 -22.13 5.83 12.81
C LYS A 150 -22.16 5.18 11.43
N PRO A 151 -22.57 3.90 11.32
CA PRO A 151 -22.73 3.24 10.03
C PRO A 151 -23.85 3.89 9.24
N VAL A 152 -23.57 4.17 7.95
CA VAL A 152 -24.52 4.75 6.99
C VAL A 152 -25.12 3.64 6.14
N TRP A 153 -24.29 2.76 5.62
CA TRP A 153 -24.69 1.56 4.88
C TRP A 153 -23.62 0.47 5.00
N LYS A 154 -24.03 -0.75 4.64
CA LYS A 154 -23.19 -1.94 4.66
C LYS A 154 -23.60 -2.85 3.50
N THR A 155 -22.61 -3.34 2.77
CA THR A 155 -22.82 -4.21 1.60
C THR A 155 -21.88 -5.40 1.69
N ARG A 156 -22.37 -6.62 1.44
CA ARG A 156 -21.53 -7.79 1.25
C ARG A 156 -20.98 -7.80 -0.18
N VAL A 157 -19.68 -7.85 -0.33
CA VAL A 157 -19.01 -7.79 -1.63
C VAL A 157 -19.00 -9.17 -2.29
N VAL A 158 -18.60 -10.20 -1.54
CA VAL A 158 -18.59 -11.61 -1.94
C VAL A 158 -18.97 -12.49 -0.75
N ASP A 159 -19.06 -13.78 -0.99
CA ASP A 159 -19.38 -14.77 0.03
C ASP A 159 -18.08 -15.30 0.67
N PRO A 160 -17.82 -15.08 1.95
CA PRO A 160 -16.59 -15.50 2.61
C PRO A 160 -16.49 -17.04 2.75
N GLU A 161 -17.61 -17.77 2.72
CA GLU A 161 -17.60 -19.24 2.77
C GLU A 161 -16.83 -19.86 1.60
N ARG A 162 -16.62 -19.10 0.53
CA ARG A 162 -15.84 -19.51 -0.64
C ARG A 162 -14.34 -19.27 -0.51
N GLY A 163 -13.85 -18.83 0.66
CA GLY A 163 -12.45 -18.51 0.89
C GLY A 163 -12.03 -17.12 0.40
N ASN A 164 -12.98 -16.20 0.20
CA ASN A 164 -12.66 -14.80 -0.06
C ASN A 164 -12.24 -14.11 1.24
N THR A 165 -11.46 -13.06 1.10
CA THR A 165 -11.16 -12.10 2.16
C THR A 165 -10.75 -10.76 1.55
N MET A 166 -11.09 -9.65 2.21
CA MET A 166 -10.68 -8.32 1.79
C MET A 166 -9.80 -7.70 2.89
N ASN A 167 -8.67 -7.14 2.50
CA ASN A 167 -7.67 -6.64 3.44
C ASN A 167 -7.03 -5.31 3.02
N SER A 168 -7.71 -4.57 2.13
CA SER A 168 -7.16 -3.35 1.54
C SER A 168 -8.26 -2.29 1.38
N PRO A 169 -7.95 -1.01 1.61
CA PRO A 169 -8.90 0.07 1.35
C PRO A 169 -9.18 0.19 -0.15
N GLY A 170 -10.31 0.81 -0.47
CA GLY A 170 -10.65 1.19 -1.85
C GLY A 170 -10.08 2.55 -2.23
N ALA A 171 -10.32 2.95 -3.49
CA ALA A 171 -10.12 4.31 -3.96
C ALA A 171 -11.48 5.02 -4.09
N PHE A 172 -11.61 6.21 -3.51
CA PHE A 172 -12.78 7.06 -3.71
C PHE A 172 -12.54 8.00 -4.89
N TRP A 173 -13.43 7.97 -5.85
CA TRP A 173 -13.37 8.85 -7.01
C TRP A 173 -14.79 9.20 -7.51
N ASN A 174 -15.08 10.48 -7.65
CA ASN A 174 -16.32 11.01 -8.26
C ASN A 174 -17.62 10.38 -7.74
N GLY A 175 -17.71 10.13 -6.41
CA GLY A 175 -18.89 9.51 -5.78
C GLY A 175 -18.95 7.99 -5.90
N GLU A 176 -17.92 7.37 -6.42
CA GLU A 176 -17.75 5.93 -6.52
C GLU A 176 -16.63 5.43 -5.61
N LEU A 177 -16.77 4.23 -5.09
CA LEU A 177 -15.75 3.53 -4.33
C LEU A 177 -15.30 2.30 -5.10
N ILE A 178 -14.04 2.29 -5.55
CA ILE A 178 -13.45 1.20 -6.32
C ILE A 178 -12.64 0.33 -5.36
N VAL A 179 -12.94 -0.97 -5.32
CA VAL A 179 -12.29 -1.93 -4.42
C VAL A 179 -11.76 -3.13 -5.20
N GLY A 180 -10.67 -3.71 -4.70
CA GLY A 180 -10.12 -4.97 -5.18
C GLY A 180 -10.59 -6.16 -4.33
N GLY A 181 -10.43 -7.36 -4.85
CA GLY A 181 -10.68 -8.62 -4.15
C GLY A 181 -10.46 -9.84 -5.04
N PRO A 182 -10.53 -11.05 -4.47
CA PRO A 182 -10.22 -11.36 -3.08
C PRO A 182 -8.75 -11.12 -2.75
N ALA A 183 -8.34 -11.31 -1.51
CA ALA A 183 -6.95 -11.47 -1.12
C ALA A 183 -6.66 -12.94 -0.81
N GLY A 184 -5.39 -13.38 -0.99
CA GLY A 184 -4.94 -14.75 -0.71
C GLY A 184 -5.07 -15.74 -1.87
N ASP A 185 -4.45 -16.91 -1.70
CA ASP A 185 -4.22 -17.92 -2.74
C ASP A 185 -5.29 -19.00 -2.76
N ALA A 186 -6.55 -18.65 -2.63
CA ALA A 186 -7.66 -19.61 -2.47
C ALA A 186 -8.22 -20.18 -3.79
N GLY A 187 -7.49 -20.11 -4.88
CA GLY A 187 -7.96 -20.61 -6.19
C GLY A 187 -9.15 -19.85 -6.76
N LEU A 188 -9.42 -18.64 -6.27
CA LEU A 188 -10.54 -17.79 -6.67
C LEU A 188 -10.12 -16.76 -7.73
N ARG A 189 -11.10 -16.29 -8.49
CA ARG A 189 -10.87 -15.29 -9.53
C ARG A 189 -10.79 -13.89 -8.93
N GLY A 190 -9.64 -13.24 -9.05
CA GLY A 190 -9.46 -11.83 -8.71
C GLY A 190 -10.39 -10.92 -9.50
N PHE A 191 -10.80 -9.82 -8.88
CA PHE A 191 -11.68 -8.83 -9.51
C PHE A 191 -11.40 -7.41 -8.99
N VAL A 192 -11.91 -6.44 -9.73
CA VAL A 192 -12.11 -5.05 -9.30
C VAL A 192 -13.60 -4.74 -9.43
N ALA A 193 -14.16 -4.01 -8.48
CA ALA A 193 -15.55 -3.61 -8.50
C ALA A 193 -15.73 -2.16 -8.01
N ALA A 194 -16.70 -1.45 -8.59
CA ALA A 194 -17.10 -0.14 -8.10
C ALA A 194 -18.48 -0.20 -7.43
N TYR A 195 -18.61 0.63 -6.42
CA TYR A 195 -19.82 0.82 -5.63
C TYR A 195 -20.18 2.29 -5.56
N ASP A 196 -21.47 2.60 -5.68
CA ASP A 196 -22.00 3.93 -5.39
C ASP A 196 -21.69 4.27 -3.92
N ALA A 197 -20.90 5.29 -3.70
CA ALA A 197 -20.41 5.67 -2.38
C ALA A 197 -21.53 6.17 -1.45
N THR A 198 -22.69 6.57 -2.01
CA THR A 198 -23.84 7.03 -1.24
C THR A 198 -24.69 5.89 -0.73
N THR A 199 -24.88 4.85 -1.53
CA THR A 199 -25.84 3.78 -1.27
C THR A 199 -25.23 2.40 -1.01
N GLY A 200 -23.95 2.20 -1.37
CA GLY A 200 -23.28 0.91 -1.32
C GLY A 200 -23.72 -0.06 -2.42
N LYS A 201 -24.47 0.40 -3.42
CA LYS A 201 -24.90 -0.44 -4.54
C LYS A 201 -23.75 -0.68 -5.50
N GLN A 202 -23.51 -1.95 -5.87
CA GLN A 202 -22.52 -2.29 -6.89
C GLN A 202 -22.91 -1.69 -8.25
N LEU A 203 -21.95 -0.99 -8.88
CA LEU A 203 -22.10 -0.38 -10.21
C LEU A 203 -21.58 -1.31 -11.30
N TRP A 204 -20.37 -1.82 -11.13
CA TRP A 204 -19.74 -2.77 -12.05
C TRP A 204 -18.78 -3.71 -11.31
N ARG A 205 -18.40 -4.83 -11.97
CA ARG A 205 -17.36 -5.76 -11.54
C ARG A 205 -16.63 -6.34 -12.74
N THR A 206 -15.30 -6.29 -12.72
CA THR A 206 -14.42 -6.81 -13.77
C THR A 206 -13.47 -7.84 -13.19
N PHE A 207 -13.47 -9.04 -13.76
CA PHE A 207 -12.60 -10.13 -13.31
C PHE A 207 -11.23 -10.08 -14.00
N MET A 208 -10.17 -10.36 -13.23
CA MET A 208 -8.79 -10.42 -13.70
C MET A 208 -8.41 -11.78 -14.25
N VAL A 209 -9.22 -12.79 -14.05
CA VAL A 209 -9.03 -14.14 -14.55
C VAL A 209 -10.21 -14.53 -15.45
N PRO A 210 -9.98 -15.13 -16.63
CA PRO A 210 -11.08 -15.58 -17.50
C PRO A 210 -11.95 -16.62 -16.79
N PRO A 211 -13.22 -16.78 -17.18
CA PRO A 211 -14.07 -17.80 -16.59
C PRO A 211 -13.51 -19.21 -16.84
N PRO A 212 -13.85 -20.20 -15.99
CA PRO A 212 -13.43 -21.58 -16.16
C PRO A 212 -13.74 -22.11 -17.57
N GLY A 213 -12.79 -22.85 -18.15
CA GLY A 213 -12.89 -23.38 -19.51
C GLY A 213 -12.59 -22.40 -20.64
N LYS A 214 -12.24 -21.14 -20.34
CA LYS A 214 -11.90 -20.12 -21.33
C LYS A 214 -10.51 -19.51 -21.09
N GLY A 215 -9.91 -18.97 -22.16
CA GLY A 215 -8.59 -18.34 -22.11
C GLY A 215 -7.52 -19.30 -21.59
N TRP A 216 -6.67 -18.83 -20.70
CA TRP A 216 -5.67 -19.65 -20.01
C TRP A 216 -6.25 -20.52 -18.88
N ASN A 217 -7.48 -20.25 -18.42
CA ASN A 217 -8.19 -21.03 -17.42
C ASN A 217 -8.95 -22.22 -18.05
N ARG A 218 -8.28 -23.01 -18.89
CA ARG A 218 -8.88 -24.12 -19.67
C ARG A 218 -8.83 -25.46 -18.97
N ALA A 219 -7.97 -25.65 -18.00
CA ALA A 219 -7.82 -26.92 -17.31
C ALA A 219 -9.06 -27.25 -16.45
N ARG A 220 -9.19 -28.53 -16.12
CA ARG A 220 -10.21 -28.97 -15.18
C ARG A 220 -9.90 -28.44 -13.80
N GLY A 221 -10.90 -27.90 -13.14
CA GLY A 221 -10.79 -27.26 -11.85
C GLY A 221 -10.87 -25.74 -11.96
N THR A 222 -11.10 -25.11 -10.85
CA THR A 222 -11.14 -23.65 -10.73
C THR A 222 -9.72 -23.16 -10.52
N HIS A 223 -9.08 -22.72 -11.58
CA HIS A 223 -7.86 -21.95 -11.43
C HIS A 223 -8.24 -20.49 -11.26
N GLY A 224 -7.73 -19.88 -10.21
CA GLY A 224 -7.95 -18.51 -9.84
C GLY A 224 -6.71 -17.66 -10.03
N GLY A 225 -6.50 -16.73 -9.11
CA GLY A 225 -5.40 -15.77 -9.11
C GLY A 225 -5.80 -14.42 -9.66
N GLY A 226 -4.81 -13.59 -9.95
CA GLY A 226 -5.03 -12.22 -10.37
C GLY A 226 -5.72 -11.38 -9.28
N HIS A 227 -5.45 -11.70 -8.04
CA HIS A 227 -6.03 -11.04 -6.87
C HIS A 227 -5.63 -9.57 -6.83
N VAL A 228 -6.57 -8.68 -6.48
CA VAL A 228 -6.30 -7.26 -6.30
C VAL A 228 -6.35 -6.99 -4.80
N TRP A 229 -5.24 -7.24 -4.13
CA TRP A 229 -5.14 -7.18 -2.68
C TRP A 229 -4.42 -5.94 -2.15
N MET A 230 -4.02 -5.04 -3.08
CA MET A 230 -3.54 -3.70 -2.77
C MET A 230 -4.53 -2.64 -3.26
N PRO A 231 -4.50 -1.42 -2.70
CA PRO A 231 -5.45 -0.39 -3.08
C PRO A 231 -5.42 -0.08 -4.57
N PRO A 232 -6.58 0.01 -5.24
CA PRO A 232 -6.67 0.67 -6.54
C PRO A 232 -6.23 2.14 -6.45
N VAL A 233 -5.74 2.68 -7.55
CA VAL A 233 -5.38 4.10 -7.67
C VAL A 233 -6.11 4.68 -8.87
N VAL A 234 -6.75 5.83 -8.71
CA VAL A 234 -7.46 6.49 -9.81
C VAL A 234 -6.76 7.80 -10.14
N ASP A 235 -6.33 7.93 -11.37
CA ASP A 235 -5.82 9.21 -11.86
C ASP A 235 -6.98 10.23 -11.94
N PRO A 236 -6.94 11.30 -11.14
CA PRO A 236 -8.03 12.25 -11.07
C PRO A 236 -8.24 13.04 -12.37
N HIS A 237 -7.22 13.10 -13.24
CA HIS A 237 -7.28 13.84 -14.49
C HIS A 237 -7.95 13.03 -15.61
N SER A 238 -7.66 11.74 -15.71
CA SER A 238 -8.19 10.89 -16.78
C SER A 238 -9.41 10.06 -16.38
N GLY A 239 -9.61 9.81 -15.07
CA GLY A 239 -10.61 8.86 -14.60
C GLY A 239 -10.23 7.41 -14.92
N THR A 240 -8.93 7.12 -15.11
CA THR A 240 -8.44 5.76 -15.28
C THR A 240 -8.07 5.18 -13.92
N ALA A 241 -8.61 4.01 -13.60
CA ALA A 241 -8.26 3.25 -12.42
C ALA A 241 -7.13 2.27 -12.76
N TYR A 242 -6.09 2.24 -11.94
CA TYR A 242 -4.97 1.31 -12.07
C TYR A 242 -4.96 0.34 -10.91
N VAL A 243 -4.71 -0.92 -11.19
CA VAL A 243 -4.57 -1.97 -10.19
C VAL A 243 -3.35 -2.84 -10.48
N ALA A 244 -2.72 -3.31 -9.42
CA ALA A 244 -1.72 -4.34 -9.46
C ALA A 244 -2.40 -5.68 -9.13
N THR A 245 -2.05 -6.74 -9.83
CA THR A 245 -2.67 -8.06 -9.66
C THR A 245 -1.67 -9.10 -9.21
N GLY A 246 -2.12 -9.98 -8.35
CA GLY A 246 -1.35 -11.10 -7.82
C GLY A 246 -1.13 -12.22 -8.84
N ASN A 247 -0.43 -13.24 -8.36
CA ASN A 247 -0.09 -14.46 -9.09
C ASN A 247 -1.32 -15.20 -9.62
N PRO A 248 -1.14 -16.03 -10.66
CA PRO A 248 -2.16 -17.02 -11.04
C PRO A 248 -2.04 -18.25 -10.14
N THR A 249 -3.15 -18.87 -9.75
CA THR A 249 -3.15 -20.12 -8.95
C THR A 249 -3.20 -21.40 -9.81
N PRO A 250 -2.62 -22.52 -9.39
CA PRO A 250 -1.75 -22.71 -8.22
C PRO A 250 -0.45 -21.91 -8.28
N GLY A 251 -0.01 -21.33 -7.15
CA GLY A 251 1.13 -20.38 -7.09
C GLY A 251 2.46 -20.97 -7.54
N PHE A 252 2.77 -22.25 -7.23
CA PHE A 252 4.10 -22.85 -7.46
C PHE A 252 4.18 -23.77 -8.67
N THR A 253 3.18 -23.78 -9.54
CA THR A 253 3.21 -24.55 -10.79
C THR A 253 2.41 -23.88 -11.90
N ASP A 254 2.96 -23.91 -13.13
CA ASP A 254 2.27 -23.47 -14.33
C ASP A 254 1.75 -24.64 -15.20
N VAL A 255 1.89 -25.89 -14.75
CA VAL A 255 1.60 -27.09 -15.55
C VAL A 255 0.16 -27.10 -16.06
N ALA A 256 -0.80 -26.72 -15.22
CA ALA A 256 -2.22 -26.69 -15.61
C ALA A 256 -2.62 -25.44 -16.41
N ARG A 257 -1.86 -24.35 -16.27
CA ARG A 257 -2.17 -23.05 -16.89
C ARG A 257 -1.47 -22.86 -18.23
N GLY A 258 -0.18 -23.15 -18.26
CA GLY A 258 0.70 -22.97 -19.43
C GLY A 258 0.84 -21.50 -19.83
N GLY A 259 1.95 -21.16 -20.48
CA GLY A 259 2.14 -19.86 -21.08
C GLY A 259 2.14 -18.65 -20.14
N CYS A 260 1.93 -17.48 -20.71
CA CYS A 260 1.69 -16.25 -19.99
C CYS A 260 0.21 -16.17 -19.58
N ASN A 261 -0.07 -15.73 -18.37
CA ASN A 261 -1.41 -15.62 -17.83
C ASN A 261 -1.84 -14.13 -17.80
N PRO A 262 -2.43 -13.61 -18.89
CA PRO A 262 -2.80 -12.18 -18.95
C PRO A 262 -3.70 -11.79 -17.80
N LEU A 263 -3.47 -10.58 -17.27
CA LEU A 263 -4.15 -9.97 -16.12
C LEU A 263 -3.80 -10.60 -14.75
N ALA A 264 -2.92 -11.61 -14.69
CA ALA A 264 -2.22 -12.00 -13.47
C ALA A 264 -0.78 -11.50 -13.51
N ASP A 265 -0.14 -11.25 -12.38
CA ASP A 265 1.17 -10.62 -12.26
C ASP A 265 1.27 -9.34 -13.11
N ALA A 266 0.23 -8.54 -13.12
CA ALA A 266 0.03 -7.49 -14.09
C ALA A 266 -0.28 -6.13 -13.44
N ILE A 267 0.03 -5.07 -14.17
CA ILE A 267 -0.62 -3.78 -14.00
C ILE A 267 -1.76 -3.69 -15.02
N VAL A 268 -2.94 -3.27 -14.55
CA VAL A 268 -4.15 -3.19 -15.37
C VAL A 268 -4.75 -1.81 -15.23
N ALA A 269 -5.05 -1.17 -16.36
CA ALA A 269 -5.78 0.09 -16.44
C ALA A 269 -7.24 -0.17 -16.83
N LEU A 270 -8.15 0.46 -16.09
CA LEU A 270 -9.59 0.35 -16.32
C LEU A 270 -10.20 1.77 -16.38
N ASP A 271 -11.19 1.94 -17.22
CA ASP A 271 -12.09 3.08 -17.13
C ASP A 271 -12.83 3.01 -15.77
N ALA A 272 -12.60 3.98 -14.90
CA ALA A 272 -13.12 3.96 -13.52
C ALA A 272 -14.65 3.92 -13.47
N LYS A 273 -15.32 4.54 -14.43
CA LYS A 273 -16.79 4.63 -14.48
C LYS A 273 -17.46 3.32 -14.92
N THR A 274 -16.80 2.55 -15.79
CA THR A 274 -17.43 1.37 -16.42
C THR A 274 -16.77 0.05 -16.07
N GLY A 275 -15.55 0.07 -15.53
CA GLY A 275 -14.74 -1.12 -15.28
C GLY A 275 -14.20 -1.77 -16.55
N ARG A 276 -14.29 -1.13 -17.71
CA ARG A 276 -13.74 -1.65 -18.96
C ARG A 276 -12.21 -1.57 -18.93
N ILE A 277 -11.55 -2.71 -19.17
CA ILE A 277 -10.09 -2.75 -19.29
C ILE A 277 -9.68 -1.96 -20.53
N GLU A 278 -8.76 -1.01 -20.35
CA GLU A 278 -8.20 -0.18 -21.40
C GLU A 278 -6.90 -0.77 -21.93
N TRP A 279 -6.02 -1.14 -21.02
CA TRP A 279 -4.79 -1.86 -21.32
C TRP A 279 -4.30 -2.66 -20.10
N ALA A 280 -3.40 -3.59 -20.34
CA ALA A 280 -2.75 -4.37 -19.26
C ALA A 280 -1.35 -4.82 -19.69
N HIS A 281 -0.43 -4.91 -18.71
CA HIS A 281 0.89 -5.50 -18.88
C HIS A 281 1.17 -6.52 -17.80
N THR A 282 1.37 -7.77 -18.18
CA THR A 282 1.86 -8.84 -17.30
C THR A 282 3.37 -8.63 -17.12
N LEU A 283 3.80 -8.42 -15.89
CA LEU A 283 5.19 -8.17 -15.55
C LEU A 283 6.00 -9.47 -15.53
N PHE A 284 5.36 -10.58 -15.16
CA PHE A 284 6.00 -11.87 -15.06
C PHE A 284 5.14 -12.97 -15.71
N CYS A 285 5.68 -13.63 -16.74
CA CYS A 285 4.98 -14.72 -17.42
C CYS A 285 5.42 -16.10 -16.90
N ARG A 286 4.52 -17.07 -16.89
CA ARG A 286 4.76 -18.44 -16.42
C ARG A 286 5.17 -18.49 -14.95
N ASP A 287 4.57 -17.63 -14.16
CA ASP A 287 4.87 -17.57 -12.74
C ASP A 287 4.64 -18.94 -12.06
N SER A 288 5.58 -19.35 -11.26
CA SER A 288 5.58 -20.53 -10.41
C SER A 288 6.32 -20.27 -9.11
N TRP A 289 6.38 -19.01 -8.68
CA TRP A 289 7.16 -18.55 -7.52
C TRP A 289 6.40 -17.54 -6.67
N ASP A 290 5.14 -17.24 -7.05
CA ASP A 290 4.31 -16.22 -6.41
C ASP A 290 4.91 -14.81 -6.57
N TYR A 291 5.19 -14.42 -7.82
CA TYR A 291 5.83 -13.15 -8.17
C TYR A 291 4.83 -12.03 -8.50
N ASP A 292 3.85 -11.86 -7.65
CA ASP A 292 2.86 -10.79 -7.76
C ASP A 292 3.43 -9.48 -8.32
N THR A 293 2.62 -8.79 -9.10
CA THR A 293 2.71 -7.35 -9.20
C THR A 293 2.04 -6.79 -7.95
N VAL A 294 2.85 -6.32 -7.00
CA VAL A 294 2.45 -6.28 -5.60
C VAL A 294 2.17 -4.89 -5.05
N GLN A 295 2.90 -3.86 -5.53
CA GLN A 295 2.71 -2.51 -4.99
C GLN A 295 1.46 -1.85 -5.58
N ALA A 296 0.71 -1.14 -4.74
CA ALA A 296 -0.32 -0.23 -5.24
C ALA A 296 0.28 0.70 -6.30
N PRO A 297 -0.35 0.84 -7.47
CA PRO A 297 0.20 1.68 -8.53
C PRO A 297 0.43 3.12 -8.07
N MET A 298 1.45 3.77 -8.63
CA MET A 298 1.72 5.20 -8.44
C MET A 298 1.58 5.92 -9.78
N VAL A 299 0.81 6.98 -9.82
CA VAL A 299 0.71 7.86 -11.00
C VAL A 299 1.64 9.05 -10.79
N LEU A 300 2.44 9.38 -11.80
CA LEU A 300 3.45 10.44 -11.71
C LEU A 300 3.73 11.02 -13.10
N ASP A 301 4.30 12.21 -13.14
CA ASP A 301 4.80 12.78 -14.38
C ASP A 301 6.32 12.53 -14.47
N VAL A 302 6.79 12.09 -15.63
CA VAL A 302 8.21 11.79 -15.90
C VAL A 302 8.69 12.48 -17.16
N ALA A 303 9.89 13.05 -17.08
CA ALA A 303 10.53 13.68 -18.21
C ALA A 303 10.88 12.63 -19.30
N GLN A 304 10.40 12.83 -20.51
CA GLN A 304 10.74 12.04 -21.69
C GLN A 304 11.24 12.99 -22.80
N GLY A 305 12.54 13.28 -22.76
CA GLY A 305 13.13 14.31 -23.63
C GLY A 305 12.74 15.72 -23.19
N ALA A 306 12.04 16.46 -24.06
CA ALA A 306 11.58 17.83 -23.77
C ALA A 306 10.15 17.91 -23.20
N GLU A 307 9.46 16.79 -23.06
CA GLU A 307 8.07 16.73 -22.63
C GLU A 307 7.96 15.90 -21.34
N ASP A 308 7.02 16.27 -20.47
CA ASP A 308 6.60 15.44 -19.36
C ASP A 308 5.48 14.50 -19.82
N VAL A 309 5.60 13.23 -19.47
CA VAL A 309 4.63 12.19 -19.80
C VAL A 309 4.00 11.68 -18.52
N ARG A 310 2.66 11.68 -18.48
CA ARG A 310 1.91 11.03 -17.40
C ARG A 310 2.14 9.54 -17.45
N ALA A 311 2.64 8.99 -16.37
CA ALA A 311 3.07 7.59 -16.24
C ALA A 311 2.38 6.93 -15.05
N VAL A 312 2.36 5.61 -15.08
CA VAL A 312 1.96 4.80 -13.91
C VAL A 312 3.01 3.71 -13.69
N GLY A 313 3.39 3.50 -12.43
CA GLY A 313 4.41 2.54 -12.07
C GLY A 313 3.99 1.61 -10.94
N THR A 314 4.64 0.45 -10.88
CA THR A 314 4.44 -0.55 -9.83
C THR A 314 5.66 -1.45 -9.67
N GLY A 315 5.81 -2.04 -8.49
CA GLY A 315 6.84 -3.02 -8.18
C GLY A 315 6.33 -4.46 -8.23
N SER A 316 7.24 -5.41 -8.40
CA SER A 316 6.96 -6.84 -8.41
C SER A 316 7.83 -7.58 -7.40
N LYS A 317 7.33 -8.66 -6.81
CA LYS A 317 8.08 -9.60 -5.97
C LYS A 317 9.32 -10.17 -6.69
N SER A 318 9.37 -10.12 -8.02
CA SER A 318 10.58 -10.46 -8.77
C SER A 318 11.74 -9.47 -8.57
N GLY A 319 11.50 -8.30 -7.96
CA GLY A 319 12.52 -7.36 -7.49
C GLY A 319 12.85 -6.21 -8.43
N TYR A 320 11.99 -5.85 -9.36
CA TYR A 320 12.12 -4.67 -10.19
C TYR A 320 10.86 -3.79 -10.16
N TYR A 321 11.04 -2.52 -10.50
CA TYR A 321 9.97 -1.54 -10.67
C TYR A 321 9.84 -1.17 -12.16
N ALA A 322 8.62 -1.06 -12.65
CA ALA A 322 8.34 -0.73 -14.05
C ALA A 322 7.37 0.45 -14.15
N LEU A 323 7.60 1.32 -15.14
CA LEU A 323 6.74 2.45 -15.50
C LEU A 323 6.20 2.29 -16.92
N PHE A 324 4.95 2.69 -17.06
CA PHE A 324 4.19 2.66 -18.31
C PHE A 324 3.52 4.00 -18.56
N GLY A 325 3.29 4.36 -19.82
CA GLY A 325 2.44 5.51 -20.15
C GLY A 325 1.03 5.30 -19.57
N ALA A 326 0.56 6.25 -18.78
CA ALA A 326 -0.72 6.16 -18.10
C ALA A 326 -1.88 5.92 -19.07
N ARG A 327 -1.85 6.58 -20.24
CA ARG A 327 -2.92 6.54 -21.24
C ARG A 327 -2.96 5.24 -22.05
N ASP A 328 -1.80 4.74 -22.47
CA ASP A 328 -1.70 3.70 -23.51
C ASP A 328 -0.92 2.45 -23.09
N GLY A 329 -0.38 2.46 -21.86
CA GLY A 329 0.39 1.36 -21.31
C GLY A 329 1.74 1.14 -21.99
N ARG A 330 2.21 2.03 -22.86
CA ARG A 330 3.52 1.85 -23.50
C ARG A 330 4.63 1.82 -22.44
N PRO A 331 5.59 0.87 -22.50
CA PRO A 331 6.70 0.86 -21.55
C PRO A 331 7.51 2.16 -21.61
N ILE A 332 7.80 2.74 -20.45
CA ILE A 332 8.64 3.94 -20.31
C ILE A 332 10.00 3.54 -19.76
N SER A 333 10.03 2.95 -18.57
CA SER A 333 11.25 2.52 -17.93
C SER A 333 11.05 1.25 -17.11
N ARG A 334 12.15 0.56 -16.87
CA ARG A 334 12.21 -0.58 -15.96
C ARG A 334 13.55 -0.54 -15.21
N SER A 335 13.50 -0.65 -13.90
CA SER A 335 14.72 -0.73 -13.12
C SER A 335 15.47 -2.05 -13.33
N SER A 336 16.75 -2.06 -13.02
CA SER A 336 17.44 -3.31 -12.69
C SER A 336 16.82 -3.94 -11.44
N PHE A 337 17.12 -5.22 -11.19
CA PHE A 337 16.70 -5.86 -9.95
C PHE A 337 17.36 -5.16 -8.75
N ILE A 338 16.54 -4.63 -7.83
CA ILE A 338 17.04 -3.97 -6.62
C ILE A 338 17.44 -5.00 -5.56
N THR A 339 17.02 -6.24 -5.70
CA THR A 339 17.35 -7.37 -4.83
C THR A 339 18.11 -8.45 -5.60
N ARG A 340 18.63 -9.45 -4.89
CA ARG A 340 19.31 -10.57 -5.52
C ARG A 340 18.35 -11.36 -6.38
N TYR A 341 18.66 -11.51 -7.65
CA TYR A 341 17.90 -12.29 -8.61
C TYR A 341 18.76 -13.46 -9.11
N SER A 342 18.41 -14.69 -8.72
CA SER A 342 19.12 -15.87 -9.11
C SER A 342 18.23 -16.83 -9.88
N ARG A 343 18.33 -16.76 -11.20
CA ARG A 343 17.80 -17.74 -12.16
C ARG A 343 16.36 -18.23 -11.88
N PRO A 344 15.34 -17.42 -12.10
CA PRO A 344 13.93 -17.78 -11.90
C PRO A 344 13.42 -18.82 -12.92
N HIS A 345 14.29 -19.44 -13.72
CA HIS A 345 13.93 -20.50 -14.66
C HIS A 345 13.91 -21.90 -14.03
N ARG A 346 14.25 -22.01 -12.76
CA ARG A 346 14.18 -23.28 -12.06
C ARG A 346 12.80 -23.45 -11.43
N ARG A 347 11.92 -24.13 -12.13
CA ARG A 347 10.60 -24.48 -11.62
C ARG A 347 10.69 -25.26 -10.30
N PRO A 348 9.76 -25.06 -9.38
CA PRO A 348 9.61 -25.89 -8.20
C PRO A 348 9.54 -27.38 -8.57
N THR A 349 10.10 -28.21 -7.70
CA THR A 349 10.13 -29.66 -7.88
C THR A 349 9.78 -30.37 -6.58
N PRO A 350 9.34 -31.64 -6.60
CA PRO A 350 9.10 -32.40 -5.36
C PRO A 350 10.33 -32.54 -4.46
N ARG A 351 11.54 -32.45 -5.03
CA ARG A 351 12.81 -32.48 -4.27
C ARG A 351 13.20 -31.12 -3.70
N GLY A 352 12.52 -30.05 -4.12
CA GLY A 352 12.82 -28.69 -3.76
C GLY A 352 13.89 -28.03 -4.63
N VAL A 353 13.73 -26.71 -4.86
CA VAL A 353 14.69 -25.87 -5.57
C VAL A 353 14.82 -24.53 -4.86
N VAL A 354 16.04 -24.00 -4.75
CA VAL A 354 16.27 -22.66 -4.16
C VAL A 354 16.22 -21.59 -5.23
N VAL A 355 15.38 -20.57 -4.99
CA VAL A 355 15.18 -19.41 -5.87
C VAL A 355 15.31 -18.12 -5.06
N CYS A 356 15.88 -17.09 -5.65
CA CYS A 356 15.95 -15.73 -5.10
C CYS A 356 15.49 -14.70 -6.18
N PRO A 357 14.60 -13.76 -5.83
CA PRO A 357 13.94 -13.65 -4.53
C PRO A 357 12.97 -14.80 -4.30
N GLY A 358 12.57 -15.02 -3.04
CA GLY A 358 11.48 -15.93 -2.65
C GLY A 358 10.14 -15.19 -2.62
N ILE A 359 9.07 -15.85 -2.16
CA ILE A 359 7.70 -15.29 -2.12
C ILE A 359 7.59 -14.03 -1.25
N PHE A 360 8.46 -13.86 -0.27
CA PHE A 360 8.56 -12.67 0.59
C PHE A 360 9.81 -11.84 0.30
N GLY A 361 10.44 -12.08 -0.84
CA GLY A 361 11.60 -11.35 -1.32
C GLY A 361 11.25 -10.40 -2.46
N GLY A 362 12.23 -9.72 -3.00
CA GLY A 362 12.02 -8.75 -4.05
C GLY A 362 11.41 -7.44 -3.53
N ILE A 363 10.47 -6.88 -4.26
CA ILE A 363 9.67 -5.74 -3.81
C ILE A 363 8.39 -6.31 -3.23
N GLU A 364 8.04 -5.89 -2.00
CA GLU A 364 6.83 -6.29 -1.31
C GLU A 364 5.75 -5.19 -1.36
N TYR A 365 4.61 -5.43 -0.71
CA TYR A 365 3.42 -4.57 -0.74
C TYR A 365 3.66 -3.13 -0.28
N GLY A 366 4.68 -2.89 0.53
CA GLY A 366 4.97 -1.56 1.04
C GLY A 366 5.20 -0.57 -0.10
N PRO A 367 4.53 0.59 -0.10
CA PRO A 367 4.57 1.52 -1.21
C PRO A 367 5.96 2.09 -1.46
N ALA A 368 6.24 2.41 -2.72
CA ALA A 368 7.31 3.31 -3.09
C ALA A 368 6.93 4.76 -2.75
N ALA A 369 7.92 5.64 -2.65
CA ALA A 369 7.70 7.07 -2.46
C ALA A 369 8.36 7.89 -3.57
N LEU A 370 7.66 8.90 -4.07
CA LEU A 370 8.19 9.87 -5.02
C LEU A 370 8.95 10.95 -4.25
N GLY A 371 10.13 11.31 -4.69
CA GLY A 371 10.89 12.42 -4.12
C GLY A 371 10.37 13.78 -4.58
N ALA A 372 10.85 14.82 -3.93
CA ALA A 372 10.54 16.19 -4.32
C ALA A 372 10.79 16.41 -5.82
N LYS A 373 9.89 17.12 -6.48
CA LYS A 373 9.93 17.42 -7.93
C LYS A 373 9.93 16.18 -8.85
N GLY A 374 9.57 14.99 -8.34
CA GLY A 374 9.54 13.79 -9.18
C GLY A 374 10.92 13.26 -9.61
N GLU A 375 12.01 13.78 -9.05
CA GLU A 375 13.37 13.44 -9.52
C GLU A 375 13.86 12.07 -9.07
N SER A 376 13.30 11.49 -8.03
CA SER A 376 13.71 10.20 -7.48
C SER A 376 12.50 9.36 -7.06
N LEU A 377 12.65 8.05 -7.20
CA LEU A 377 11.69 7.07 -6.71
C LEU A 377 12.39 6.20 -5.67
N TYR A 378 11.88 6.18 -4.43
CA TYR A 378 12.45 5.42 -3.33
C TYR A 378 11.66 4.14 -3.11
N ILE A 379 12.36 3.01 -3.06
CA ILE A 379 11.73 1.69 -3.00
C ILE A 379 12.44 0.83 -1.98
N ALA A 380 11.67 0.22 -1.08
CA ALA A 380 12.14 -0.84 -0.20
C ALA A 380 12.02 -2.21 -0.88
N GLY A 381 12.89 -3.14 -0.49
CA GLY A 381 12.85 -4.50 -0.98
C GLY A 381 13.59 -5.48 -0.06
N ASN A 382 13.33 -6.77 -0.26
CA ASN A 382 13.82 -7.85 0.60
C ASN A 382 14.76 -8.77 -0.16
N GLN A 383 15.93 -9.03 0.42
CA GLN A 383 16.85 -10.03 -0.05
C GLN A 383 16.59 -11.35 0.69
N MET A 384 15.62 -12.10 0.21
CA MET A 384 15.22 -13.37 0.79
C MET A 384 15.22 -14.45 -0.30
N CYS A 385 15.88 -15.57 -0.04
CA CYS A 385 15.80 -16.74 -0.91
C CYS A 385 14.94 -17.80 -0.24
N MET A 386 14.21 -18.56 -1.03
CA MET A 386 13.38 -19.64 -0.51
C MET A 386 13.60 -20.96 -1.27
N ARG A 387 13.41 -22.05 -0.58
CA ARG A 387 13.34 -23.39 -1.16
C ARG A 387 11.88 -23.72 -1.43
N TYR A 388 11.55 -23.82 -2.70
CA TYR A 388 10.22 -24.22 -3.17
C TYR A 388 10.16 -25.73 -3.36
N LYS A 389 9.16 -26.36 -2.79
CA LYS A 389 8.88 -27.78 -2.91
C LYS A 389 7.47 -27.96 -3.43
N LEU A 390 7.35 -28.59 -4.59
CA LEU A 390 6.06 -28.87 -5.23
C LEU A 390 5.36 -30.06 -4.56
N ASP A 391 4.07 -29.97 -4.40
CA ASP A 391 3.21 -31.05 -3.96
C ASP A 391 3.17 -32.19 -4.98
N SER A 392 2.78 -33.37 -4.54
CA SER A 392 2.54 -34.50 -5.42
C SER A 392 1.34 -34.21 -6.34
N LYS A 393 1.27 -34.93 -7.47
CA LYS A 393 0.14 -34.79 -8.38
C LYS A 393 -1.21 -35.07 -7.70
N ALA A 394 -1.25 -36.02 -6.77
CA ALA A 394 -2.47 -36.37 -6.04
C ALA A 394 -2.92 -35.23 -5.09
N GLU A 395 -1.97 -34.58 -4.40
CA GLU A 395 -2.25 -33.41 -3.56
C GLU A 395 -2.77 -32.25 -4.42
N LEU A 396 -2.11 -31.93 -5.54
CA LEU A 396 -2.55 -30.88 -6.47
C LEU A 396 -3.97 -31.12 -7.05
N GLU A 397 -4.35 -32.37 -7.24
CA GLU A 397 -5.68 -32.74 -7.74
C GLU A 397 -6.76 -32.77 -6.64
N ALA A 398 -6.35 -32.77 -5.36
CA ALA A 398 -7.26 -32.85 -4.22
C ALA A 398 -7.72 -31.48 -3.71
N HIS A 399 -7.08 -30.38 -4.12
CA HIS A 399 -7.44 -29.02 -3.68
C HIS A 399 -8.87 -28.64 -4.07
N ALA A 400 -9.65 -28.20 -3.10
CA ALA A 400 -10.99 -27.68 -3.31
C ALA A 400 -10.97 -26.15 -3.50
N PRO A 401 -11.93 -25.60 -4.26
CA PRO A 401 -12.08 -24.15 -4.36
C PRO A 401 -12.28 -23.51 -2.97
N GLY A 402 -11.53 -22.45 -2.67
CA GLY A 402 -11.57 -21.77 -1.39
C GLY A 402 -10.50 -22.23 -0.39
N GLU A 403 -9.80 -23.33 -0.66
CA GLU A 403 -8.61 -23.74 0.09
C GLU A 403 -7.35 -23.03 -0.46
N ASP A 404 -6.27 -23.07 0.32
CA ASP A 404 -4.97 -22.56 -0.10
C ASP A 404 -4.47 -23.34 -1.33
N ASP A 405 -4.29 -22.67 -2.46
CA ASP A 405 -3.91 -23.25 -3.76
C ASP A 405 -2.51 -22.78 -4.20
N LEU A 406 -1.54 -22.81 -3.28
CA LEU A 406 -0.14 -22.59 -3.63
C LEU A 406 0.45 -23.76 -4.44
N GLY A 407 -0.03 -24.98 -4.22
CA GLY A 407 0.45 -26.19 -4.89
C GLY A 407 1.80 -26.65 -4.39
N GLY A 408 2.16 -26.33 -3.15
CA GLY A 408 3.41 -26.72 -2.53
C GLY A 408 3.77 -25.92 -1.30
N SER A 409 5.05 -25.96 -0.93
CA SER A 409 5.58 -25.20 0.21
C SER A 409 6.83 -24.41 -0.16
N ALA A 410 7.07 -23.33 0.57
CA ALA A 410 8.26 -22.51 0.45
C ALA A 410 8.89 -22.24 1.82
N GLU A 411 10.17 -22.50 1.95
CA GLU A 411 10.94 -22.33 3.20
C GLU A 411 12.08 -21.36 2.99
N GLN A 412 12.29 -20.42 3.93
CA GLN A 412 13.40 -19.48 3.86
C GLN A 412 14.75 -20.19 3.89
N VAL A 413 15.67 -19.73 3.06
CA VAL A 413 17.06 -20.24 2.99
C VAL A 413 18.03 -19.10 3.27
N GLY A 414 18.78 -19.27 4.36
CA GLY A 414 19.75 -18.26 4.81
C GLY A 414 19.08 -17.07 5.53
N THR A 415 19.88 -16.04 5.75
CA THR A 415 19.42 -14.82 6.42
C THR A 415 18.77 -13.88 5.43
N ALA A 416 17.60 -13.39 5.77
CA ALA A 416 16.94 -12.33 5.03
C ALA A 416 17.43 -10.95 5.47
N THR A 417 17.60 -10.04 4.50
CA THR A 417 17.99 -8.65 4.74
C THR A 417 17.15 -7.72 3.88
N GLY A 418 17.10 -6.43 4.25
CA GLY A 418 16.39 -5.42 3.48
C GLY A 418 17.30 -4.62 2.56
N VAL A 419 16.66 -3.88 1.69
CA VAL A 419 17.29 -2.89 0.79
C VAL A 419 16.37 -1.67 0.73
N LEU A 420 16.98 -0.49 0.77
CA LEU A 420 16.35 0.75 0.31
C LEU A 420 17.13 1.27 -0.89
N ALA A 421 16.44 1.58 -1.98
CA ALA A 421 17.03 2.06 -3.22
C ALA A 421 16.37 3.36 -3.69
N ALA A 422 17.15 4.26 -4.28
CA ALA A 422 16.65 5.39 -5.04
C ALA A 422 16.88 5.15 -6.53
N LEU A 423 15.86 5.33 -7.32
CA LEU A 423 15.88 5.18 -8.77
C LEU A 423 15.57 6.53 -9.44
N ASP A 424 16.10 6.69 -10.63
CA ASP A 424 15.60 7.69 -11.56
C ASP A 424 14.30 7.15 -12.20
N PRO A 425 13.15 7.80 -12.04
CA PRO A 425 11.89 7.25 -12.55
C PRO A 425 11.82 7.21 -14.08
N ALA A 426 12.43 8.19 -14.77
CA ALA A 426 12.39 8.29 -16.22
C ALA A 426 13.17 7.16 -16.92
N THR A 427 14.27 6.72 -16.30
CA THR A 427 15.21 5.74 -16.88
C THR A 427 15.24 4.40 -16.17
N GLY A 428 14.74 4.33 -14.93
CA GLY A 428 14.89 3.16 -14.05
C GLY A 428 16.31 2.98 -13.50
N THR A 429 17.20 3.96 -13.68
CA THR A 429 18.60 3.88 -13.28
C THR A 429 18.73 4.02 -11.76
N LEU A 430 19.55 3.15 -11.17
CA LEU A 430 19.85 3.19 -9.75
C LEU A 430 20.71 4.41 -9.42
N ARG A 431 20.27 5.29 -8.54
CA ARG A 431 21.00 6.45 -8.03
C ARG A 431 21.85 6.08 -6.81
N TRP A 432 21.24 5.41 -5.84
CA TRP A 432 21.93 4.86 -4.67
C TRP A 432 21.14 3.66 -4.10
N ARG A 433 21.81 2.86 -3.31
CA ARG A 433 21.25 1.69 -2.62
C ARG A 433 21.92 1.48 -1.28
N VAL A 434 21.14 1.22 -0.24
CA VAL A 434 21.63 0.84 1.09
C VAL A 434 21.06 -0.50 1.50
N SER A 435 21.84 -1.28 2.25
CA SER A 435 21.39 -2.54 2.83
C SER A 435 20.88 -2.28 4.24
N LEU A 436 19.76 -2.89 4.58
CA LEU A 436 19.20 -2.91 5.92
C LEU A 436 19.46 -4.27 6.56
N PRO A 437 19.67 -4.33 7.88
CA PRO A 437 19.97 -5.58 8.57
C PRO A 437 18.88 -6.65 8.43
N ARG A 438 17.64 -6.22 8.31
CA ARG A 438 16.43 -7.06 8.18
C ARG A 438 15.54 -6.61 7.02
N PRO A 439 14.60 -7.46 6.59
CA PRO A 439 13.59 -7.10 5.60
C PRO A 439 12.87 -5.78 5.92
N SER A 440 12.40 -5.10 4.89
CA SER A 440 11.67 -3.84 4.98
C SER A 440 10.36 -3.97 4.17
N ASN A 441 9.29 -4.31 4.87
CA ASN A 441 7.99 -4.62 4.24
C ASN A 441 7.02 -3.43 4.26
N GLY A 442 7.18 -2.50 5.22
CA GLY A 442 6.19 -1.44 5.48
C GLY A 442 6.09 -0.37 4.39
N GLY A 443 7.15 -0.18 3.58
CA GLY A 443 7.18 0.87 2.56
C GLY A 443 7.92 2.13 2.98
N VAL A 444 7.78 3.18 2.17
CA VAL A 444 8.61 4.37 2.20
C VAL A 444 7.77 5.64 2.25
N LEU A 445 8.22 6.65 2.99
CA LEU A 445 7.77 8.04 2.93
C LEU A 445 8.93 8.93 2.50
N ALA A 446 8.68 9.88 1.61
CA ALA A 446 9.61 10.97 1.29
C ALA A 446 9.00 12.33 1.65
N THR A 447 9.85 13.30 2.07
CA THR A 447 9.40 14.64 2.47
C THR A 447 10.15 15.74 1.72
N ALA A 448 9.57 16.94 1.64
CA ALA A 448 10.23 18.11 1.07
C ALA A 448 11.46 18.54 1.88
N GLY A 449 11.55 18.17 3.17
CA GLY A 449 12.74 18.37 4.02
C GLY A 449 13.95 17.53 3.59
N GLY A 450 13.81 16.71 2.55
CA GLY A 450 14.87 15.89 1.99
C GLY A 450 15.18 14.65 2.81
N VAL A 451 14.20 14.15 3.53
CA VAL A 451 14.28 12.97 4.38
C VAL A 451 13.44 11.85 3.76
N VAL A 452 14.00 10.64 3.74
CA VAL A 452 13.30 9.41 3.36
C VAL A 452 13.18 8.54 4.61
N LEU A 453 11.96 8.12 4.95
CA LEU A 453 11.72 7.27 6.12
C LEU A 453 11.28 5.87 5.68
N ALA A 454 11.84 4.85 6.29
CA ALA A 454 11.47 3.45 6.12
C ALA A 454 11.75 2.66 7.40
N GLY A 455 11.01 1.58 7.63
CA GLY A 455 11.24 0.71 8.78
C GLY A 455 11.68 -0.69 8.38
N ASP A 456 12.18 -1.46 9.36
CA ASP A 456 12.56 -2.85 9.18
C ASP A 456 11.92 -3.80 10.21
N ASP A 457 12.17 -5.10 10.02
CA ASP A 457 11.61 -6.16 10.84
C ASP A 457 12.26 -6.34 12.21
N ASP A 458 13.46 -5.77 12.45
CA ASP A 458 14.02 -5.65 13.80
C ASP A 458 13.32 -4.55 14.61
N GLY A 459 12.46 -3.75 13.94
CA GLY A 459 11.65 -2.72 14.58
C GLY A 459 12.32 -1.36 14.63
N TYR A 460 13.27 -1.10 13.76
CA TYR A 460 13.83 0.23 13.61
C TYR A 460 13.08 1.03 12.55
N LEU A 461 12.73 2.27 12.91
CA LEU A 461 12.41 3.31 11.96
C LEU A 461 13.69 4.09 11.65
N TYR A 462 14.02 4.23 10.38
CA TYR A 462 15.18 4.97 9.90
C TYR A 462 14.73 6.23 9.16
N ALA A 463 15.55 7.29 9.28
CA ALA A 463 15.55 8.45 8.41
C ALA A 463 16.84 8.47 7.59
N PHE A 464 16.72 8.63 6.29
CA PHE A 464 17.82 8.67 5.34
C PHE A 464 17.88 10.01 4.64
N ASP A 465 19.09 10.44 4.29
CA ASP A 465 19.32 11.54 3.36
C ASP A 465 18.85 11.11 1.96
N ASP A 466 17.94 11.84 1.36
CA ASP A 466 17.29 11.50 0.07
C ASP A 466 18.26 11.47 -1.11
N ARG A 467 19.41 12.17 -1.03
CA ARG A 467 20.42 12.25 -2.10
C ARG A 467 21.42 11.12 -2.06
N SER A 468 21.74 10.62 -0.87
CA SER A 468 22.87 9.71 -0.66
C SER A 468 22.49 8.38 -0.03
N GLY A 469 21.29 8.26 0.54
CA GLY A 469 20.89 7.09 1.33
C GLY A 469 21.62 6.97 2.69
N LYS A 470 22.39 8.01 3.10
CA LYS A 470 23.03 8.00 4.41
C LYS A 470 22.00 8.02 5.52
N VAL A 471 22.15 7.14 6.52
CA VAL A 471 21.30 7.16 7.73
C VAL A 471 21.59 8.45 8.51
N LEU A 472 20.57 9.26 8.72
CA LEU A 472 20.59 10.48 9.52
C LEU A 472 20.15 10.22 10.96
N TRP A 473 19.17 9.32 11.13
CA TRP A 473 18.57 8.98 12.41
C TRP A 473 17.95 7.59 12.38
N ARG A 474 17.80 6.97 13.54
CA ARG A 474 17.01 5.74 13.74
C ARG A 474 16.39 5.72 15.13
N TYR A 475 15.21 5.10 15.21
CA TYR A 475 14.48 4.91 16.46
C TYR A 475 14.06 3.44 16.62
N ASP A 476 14.28 2.86 17.81
CA ASP A 476 13.89 1.50 18.13
C ASP A 476 12.42 1.47 18.63
N LEU A 477 11.51 1.09 17.75
CA LEU A 477 10.08 0.89 18.05
C LEU A 477 9.85 -0.37 18.87
N ARG A 478 10.83 -1.29 18.88
CA ARG A 478 10.75 -2.62 19.50
C ARG A 478 9.58 -3.46 18.96
N ARG A 479 9.17 -3.22 17.74
CA ARG A 479 8.09 -3.88 17.01
C ARG A 479 8.38 -3.80 15.52
N ARG A 480 8.10 -4.88 14.80
CA ARG A 480 8.25 -4.93 13.34
C ARG A 480 7.45 -3.83 12.67
N VAL A 481 7.96 -3.31 11.57
CA VAL A 481 7.31 -2.24 10.81
C VAL A 481 6.57 -2.85 9.63
N GLY A 482 5.23 -2.89 9.72
CA GLY A 482 4.35 -3.44 8.68
C GLY A 482 3.62 -2.37 7.85
N SER A 483 3.79 -1.07 8.14
CA SER A 483 3.18 0.02 7.37
C SER A 483 4.19 1.12 7.07
N ALA A 484 3.96 1.88 5.98
CA ALA A 484 4.78 3.06 5.70
C ALA A 484 4.49 4.18 6.70
N PRO A 485 5.51 4.98 7.04
CA PRO A 485 5.27 6.25 7.71
C PRO A 485 4.42 7.18 6.85
N ILE A 486 3.66 8.07 7.50
CA ILE A 486 2.98 9.21 6.90
C ILE A 486 3.46 10.49 7.57
N ALA A 487 3.33 11.63 6.90
CA ALA A 487 3.59 12.93 7.52
C ALA A 487 2.41 13.89 7.29
N TYR A 488 2.12 14.71 8.30
CA TYR A 488 1.02 15.67 8.27
C TYR A 488 1.35 16.86 9.21
N GLU A 489 0.64 17.96 9.06
CA GLU A 489 0.76 19.13 9.92
C GLU A 489 -0.56 19.46 10.61
N VAL A 490 -0.52 19.75 11.90
CA VAL A 490 -1.66 20.23 12.69
C VAL A 490 -1.18 21.37 13.61
N ASP A 491 -1.91 22.47 13.61
CA ASP A 491 -1.58 23.68 14.39
C ASP A 491 -0.15 24.20 14.09
N GLY A 492 0.34 24.07 12.84
CA GLY A 492 1.68 24.49 12.43
C GLY A 492 2.82 23.60 12.95
N VAL A 493 2.52 22.38 13.41
CA VAL A 493 3.50 21.38 13.85
C VAL A 493 3.44 20.16 12.93
N GLU A 494 4.59 19.81 12.35
CA GLU A 494 4.73 18.60 11.54
C GLU A 494 4.85 17.35 12.43
N TYR A 495 4.10 16.32 12.05
CA TYR A 495 4.09 15.01 12.68
C TYR A 495 4.43 13.91 11.69
N VAL A 496 5.12 12.88 12.17
CA VAL A 496 5.36 11.62 11.45
C VAL A 496 4.66 10.49 12.21
N ALA A 497 3.84 9.70 11.53
CA ALA A 497 3.10 8.60 12.17
C ALA A 497 3.27 7.29 11.42
N LEU A 498 3.29 6.16 12.15
CA LEU A 498 3.26 4.81 11.58
C LEU A 498 2.71 3.78 12.57
N ALA A 499 2.12 2.72 12.03
CA ALA A 499 1.80 1.53 12.81
C ALA A 499 2.98 0.55 12.80
N ALA A 500 3.25 -0.08 13.94
CA ALA A 500 4.27 -1.10 14.09
C ALA A 500 3.71 -2.26 14.92
N GLY A 501 3.88 -3.51 14.45
CA GLY A 501 3.32 -4.69 15.10
C GLY A 501 3.58 -5.97 14.33
N GLY A 502 4.45 -5.95 13.33
CA GLY A 502 4.68 -7.08 12.44
C GLY A 502 3.76 -7.07 11.21
N SER A 503 4.02 -7.98 10.31
CA SER A 503 3.26 -8.12 9.07
C SER A 503 2.80 -9.57 8.88
N LEU A 504 1.82 -9.77 7.99
CA LEU A 504 1.33 -11.09 7.59
C LEU A 504 2.45 -11.98 7.03
N VAL A 505 3.40 -11.36 6.32
CA VAL A 505 4.57 -12.02 5.72
C VAL A 505 5.40 -12.78 6.76
N GLU A 506 5.35 -12.37 8.01
CA GLU A 506 6.19 -12.91 9.07
C GLU A 506 5.44 -13.58 10.23
N ALA A 507 4.12 -13.46 10.29
CA ALA A 507 3.29 -14.07 11.33
C ALA A 507 3.39 -15.60 11.39
N ARG A 508 3.96 -16.23 10.37
CA ARG A 508 4.19 -17.67 10.30
C ARG A 508 5.46 -18.09 11.06
N GLY A 509 5.50 -17.90 12.38
CA GLY A 509 6.54 -18.56 13.16
C GLY A 509 7.04 -17.94 14.44
N THR A 510 6.89 -16.67 14.67
CA THR A 510 7.28 -16.04 15.94
C THR A 510 6.24 -15.00 16.32
N ALA A 511 5.40 -15.34 17.31
CA ALA A 511 4.53 -14.33 17.90
C ALA A 511 5.41 -13.17 18.42
N PRO A 512 5.14 -11.92 18.06
CA PRO A 512 5.86 -10.81 18.64
C PRO A 512 5.57 -10.76 20.13
N ASP A 513 6.59 -10.62 20.93
CA ASP A 513 6.46 -10.55 22.41
C ASP A 513 5.69 -9.30 22.87
N ARG A 514 5.26 -8.44 21.94
CA ARG A 514 4.66 -7.15 22.26
C ARG A 514 3.50 -6.81 21.33
N PRO A 515 2.37 -6.30 21.88
CA PRO A 515 1.22 -5.89 21.07
C PRO A 515 1.58 -4.77 20.09
N ALA A 516 0.91 -4.75 18.95
CA ALA A 516 1.03 -3.70 17.94
C ALA A 516 0.79 -2.31 18.52
N ARG A 517 1.41 -1.28 17.94
CA ARG A 517 1.31 0.11 18.41
C ARG A 517 1.43 1.12 17.27
N LEU A 518 0.57 2.13 17.31
CA LEU A 518 0.71 3.34 16.52
C LEU A 518 1.64 4.32 17.26
N PHE A 519 2.64 4.83 16.56
CA PHE A 519 3.57 5.85 17.03
C PHE A 519 3.35 7.13 16.24
N VAL A 520 3.43 8.26 16.94
CA VAL A 520 3.43 9.58 16.33
C VAL A 520 4.59 10.38 16.90
N PHE A 521 5.40 10.94 16.03
CA PHE A 521 6.58 11.71 16.32
C PHE A 521 6.39 13.17 15.93
N ARG A 522 7.15 14.07 16.58
CA ARG A 522 7.34 15.46 16.21
C ARG A 522 8.74 15.89 16.59
N LEU A 523 9.18 17.05 16.17
CA LEU A 523 10.42 17.63 16.70
C LEU A 523 10.27 17.92 18.18
N GLY A 524 11.31 17.62 18.96
CA GLY A 524 11.44 18.02 20.36
C GLY A 524 11.47 19.54 20.48
N GLY A 525 10.82 20.08 21.51
CA GLY A 525 10.77 21.52 21.77
C GLY A 525 12.04 22.06 22.42
#